data_e155b97bca099d25faaed8363a771d65
#
_entry.id   e155b97bca099d25faaed8363a771d65
#
_cell.length_a   1.000
_cell.length_b   1.000
_cell.length_c   1.000
_cell.angle_alpha   90.00
_cell.angle_beta   90.00
_cell.angle_gamma   90.00
#
_symmetry.space_group_name_H-M   'P 1'
#
loop_
_entity.id
_entity.type
_entity.pdbx_description
1 polymer ?
#
loop_
_entity_poly.entity_id
_entity_poly.type
_entity_poly.pdbx_seq_one_letter_code
_entity_poly.pdbx_strand_id
1 'polypeptide(L)'
;MNTSPSRRADAAHALAAALLCLGIGISAHALPANAAPAPTPEAAALPTDSVYRLPVALTDQAGRSFRLDERRARPLLVSMFYTSCQFVCPMLIESIRDAERQLAPAERERVDVLLVSFDPEHDTVAVLKRTADQRGVDPAHWTLARTDAATARKLASVLGIQYRALGNGDFNHTTAILLLDREGRIVARSSKLGSAEPAFVHRVRALARAAQNENEAPATTAPRRPPKTAG
;
A
#
# COMPACT_ATOMS: atom_id res chain seq x y z
N MET A 1 -1.21 -6.78 -66.64
CA MET A 1 -1.19 -5.77 -67.73
C MET A 1 -0.94 -4.44 -67.05
N ASN A 2 0.15 -4.00 -67.33
CA ASN A 2 0.78 -2.74 -67.79
C ASN A 2 1.11 -1.81 -66.61
N THR A 3 2.34 -1.71 -66.24
CA THR A 3 3.54 -1.01 -66.78
C THR A 3 3.72 0.40 -66.25
N SER A 4 4.84 0.54 -65.51
CA SER A 4 5.63 1.79 -65.33
C SER A 4 5.86 2.53 -66.69
N PRO A 5 6.50 3.70 -66.78
CA PRO A 5 7.74 4.09 -66.04
C PRO A 5 7.96 5.62 -65.83
N SER A 6 8.90 5.92 -64.93
CA SER A 6 10.19 6.67 -65.15
C SER A 6 10.15 8.13 -65.68
N ARG A 7 10.96 8.95 -65.08
CA ARG A 7 12.15 9.74 -65.56
C ARG A 7 12.42 10.89 -64.57
N ARG A 8 13.56 10.96 -63.93
CA ARG A 8 14.88 11.52 -64.37
C ARG A 8 14.85 12.95 -64.90
N ALA A 9 15.55 13.81 -64.28
CA ALA A 9 16.71 14.59 -64.75
C ALA A 9 16.88 15.83 -63.85
N ASP A 10 17.98 16.05 -63.19
CA ASP A 10 19.29 16.57 -63.59
C ASP A 10 19.42 18.10 -63.54
N ALA A 11 20.52 18.44 -62.97
CA ALA A 11 21.46 19.56 -63.25
C ALA A 11 21.26 20.80 -62.34
N ALA A 12 22.16 21.12 -61.50
CA ALA A 12 23.56 21.52 -61.59
C ALA A 12 23.79 23.07 -61.62
N HIS A 13 24.79 23.49 -60.85
CA HIS A 13 25.58 24.75 -60.85
C HIS A 13 24.92 25.95 -60.17
N ALA A 14 25.51 26.65 -59.21
CA ALA A 14 26.80 27.30 -59.31
C ALA A 14 27.27 27.82 -57.93
N LEU A 15 28.58 27.89 -57.80
CA LEU A 15 29.37 28.49 -56.73
C LEU A 15 29.05 29.98 -56.52
N ALA A 16 29.09 30.42 -55.27
CA ALA A 16 29.63 31.71 -54.89
C ALA A 16 30.16 31.68 -53.45
N ALA A 17 31.45 31.84 -53.36
CA ALA A 17 32.19 31.99 -52.10
C ALA A 17 31.97 33.40 -51.56
N ALA A 18 31.64 33.51 -50.26
CA ALA A 18 31.82 34.74 -49.50
C ALA A 18 32.34 34.37 -48.10
N LEU A 19 33.64 34.58 -47.92
CA LEU A 19 34.26 34.58 -46.58
C LEU A 19 33.73 35.78 -45.81
N LEU A 20 33.12 35.54 -44.66
CA LEU A 20 32.99 36.58 -43.63
C LEU A 20 33.40 35.94 -42.29
N CYS A 21 34.58 36.33 -41.83
CA CYS A 21 35.10 36.06 -40.49
C CYS A 21 34.18 36.76 -39.48
N LEU A 22 33.49 36.01 -38.64
CA LEU A 22 32.88 36.59 -37.46
C LEU A 22 33.19 35.70 -36.23
N GLY A 23 33.77 36.38 -35.25
CA GLY A 23 34.38 35.80 -34.05
C GLY A 23 33.52 34.82 -33.30
N ILE A 24 34.09 33.69 -32.96
CA ILE A 24 33.55 32.68 -32.07
C ILE A 24 33.72 33.17 -30.63
N GLY A 25 32.69 33.86 -30.12
CA GLY A 25 32.57 34.07 -28.70
C GLY A 25 32.23 32.76 -28.01
N ILE A 26 33.20 32.15 -27.33
CA ILE A 26 32.98 30.98 -26.47
C ILE A 26 32.27 31.45 -25.24
N SER A 27 30.93 31.45 -25.26
CA SER A 27 30.14 31.56 -24.05
C SER A 27 30.23 30.26 -23.26
N ALA A 28 31.04 30.28 -22.22
CA ALA A 28 31.11 29.20 -21.24
C ALA A 28 29.73 29.09 -20.56
N HIS A 29 28.88 28.22 -21.06
CA HIS A 29 27.67 27.82 -20.34
C HIS A 29 28.10 26.98 -19.14
N ALA A 30 28.08 27.61 -17.95
CA ALA A 30 28.19 26.88 -16.69
C ALA A 30 27.04 25.88 -16.64
N LEU A 31 27.33 24.57 -16.71
CA LEU A 31 26.39 23.52 -16.44
C LEU A 31 25.88 23.69 -15.01
N PRO A 32 24.56 23.64 -14.77
CA PRO A 32 24.05 23.64 -13.41
C PRO A 32 24.67 22.44 -12.68
N ALA A 33 25.35 22.72 -11.57
CA ALA A 33 25.84 21.69 -10.67
C ALA A 33 24.64 20.79 -10.29
N ASN A 34 24.75 19.52 -10.68
CA ASN A 34 23.77 18.51 -10.34
C ASN A 34 23.71 18.42 -8.80
N ALA A 35 22.74 19.12 -8.19
CA ALA A 35 22.50 19.02 -6.75
C ALA A 35 22.17 17.56 -6.49
N ALA A 36 23.03 16.87 -5.75
CA ALA A 36 22.75 15.52 -5.26
C ALA A 36 21.36 15.53 -4.60
N PRO A 37 20.49 14.55 -4.89
CA PRO A 37 19.19 14.48 -4.23
C PRO A 37 19.41 14.49 -2.72
N ALA A 38 18.68 15.36 -2.02
CA ALA A 38 18.68 15.39 -0.56
C ALA A 38 18.43 13.98 -0.04
N PRO A 39 19.16 13.50 0.99
CA PRO A 39 18.94 12.19 1.54
C PRO A 39 17.46 12.07 1.93
N THR A 40 16.76 11.12 1.31
CA THR A 40 15.41 10.74 1.71
C THR A 40 15.45 10.44 3.20
N PRO A 41 14.51 10.94 4.03
CA PRO A 41 14.48 10.61 5.45
C PRO A 41 14.61 9.10 5.59
N GLU A 42 15.69 8.65 6.22
CA GLU A 42 15.96 7.23 6.45
C GLU A 42 14.72 6.65 7.14
N ALA A 43 14.00 5.77 6.45
CA ALA A 43 12.79 5.18 6.99
C ALA A 43 13.17 4.53 8.32
N ALA A 44 12.70 5.08 9.42
CA ALA A 44 13.04 4.60 10.76
C ALA A 44 12.93 3.08 10.79
N ALA A 45 13.98 2.42 11.29
CA ALA A 45 14.06 0.97 11.33
C ALA A 45 12.82 0.40 12.04
N LEU A 46 12.17 -0.60 11.40
CA LEU A 46 10.99 -1.23 11.98
C LEU A 46 11.32 -1.86 13.34
N PRO A 47 10.42 -1.76 14.32
CA PRO A 47 10.54 -2.45 15.60
C PRO A 47 10.74 -3.95 15.41
N THR A 48 11.38 -4.59 16.38
CA THR A 48 11.69 -6.04 16.29
C THR A 48 10.45 -6.92 16.29
N ASP A 49 9.35 -6.44 16.86
CA ASP A 49 8.03 -7.07 16.96
C ASP A 49 7.05 -6.65 15.86
N SER A 50 7.55 -5.92 14.85
CA SER A 50 6.72 -5.48 13.73
C SER A 50 6.40 -6.62 12.76
N VAL A 51 5.12 -6.78 12.43
CA VAL A 51 4.61 -7.67 11.36
C VAL A 51 5.18 -7.26 9.99
N TYR A 52 5.45 -5.97 9.79
CA TYR A 52 6.00 -5.43 8.54
C TYR A 52 7.46 -5.85 8.26
N ARG A 53 8.14 -6.46 9.24
CA ARG A 53 9.45 -7.08 9.01
C ARG A 53 9.38 -8.36 8.16
N LEU A 54 8.19 -8.97 8.09
CA LEU A 54 7.98 -10.11 7.21
C LEU A 54 7.83 -9.61 5.76
N PRO A 55 8.69 -10.03 4.82
CA PRO A 55 8.61 -9.60 3.42
C PRO A 55 7.45 -10.34 2.72
N VAL A 56 6.25 -9.80 2.83
CA VAL A 56 5.04 -10.36 2.23
C VAL A 56 4.65 -9.54 1.01
N ALA A 57 4.62 -10.19 -0.15
CA ALA A 57 3.99 -9.68 -1.35
C ALA A 57 2.55 -10.20 -1.44
N LEU A 58 1.62 -9.30 -1.72
CA LEU A 58 0.19 -9.56 -1.77
C LEU A 58 -0.36 -9.10 -3.11
N THR A 59 -1.44 -9.74 -3.57
CA THR A 59 -2.24 -9.26 -4.71
C THR A 59 -3.66 -9.01 -4.23
N ASP A 60 -4.18 -7.80 -4.46
CA ASP A 60 -5.51 -7.40 -4.01
C ASP A 60 -6.63 -7.89 -4.95
N GLN A 61 -7.87 -7.63 -4.56
CA GLN A 61 -9.08 -7.96 -5.32
C GLN A 61 -9.18 -7.22 -6.67
N ALA A 62 -8.39 -6.19 -6.91
CA ALA A 62 -8.29 -5.48 -8.19
C ALA A 62 -7.10 -5.98 -9.04
N GLY A 63 -6.36 -6.99 -8.57
CA GLY A 63 -5.19 -7.54 -9.25
C GLY A 63 -3.91 -6.72 -9.07
N ARG A 64 -3.89 -5.72 -8.20
CA ARG A 64 -2.71 -4.90 -7.92
C ARG A 64 -1.82 -5.62 -6.92
N SER A 65 -0.53 -5.68 -7.24
CA SER A 65 0.47 -6.21 -6.31
C SER A 65 0.98 -5.12 -5.39
N PHE A 66 1.17 -5.44 -4.12
CA PHE A 66 1.74 -4.54 -3.11
C PHE A 66 2.49 -5.35 -2.03
N ARG A 67 3.33 -4.67 -1.27
CA ARG A 67 4.00 -5.24 -0.11
C ARG A 67 3.24 -4.91 1.16
N LEU A 68 3.26 -5.83 2.13
CA LEU A 68 2.56 -5.61 3.40
C LEU A 68 3.06 -4.35 4.13
N ASP A 69 4.35 -4.07 4.08
CA ASP A 69 4.98 -2.90 4.70
C ASP A 69 4.61 -1.55 4.05
N GLU A 70 3.99 -1.56 2.87
CA GLU A 70 3.41 -0.34 2.28
C GLU A 70 2.16 0.16 3.03
N ARG A 71 1.62 -0.64 3.95
CA ARG A 71 0.49 -0.26 4.83
C ARG A 71 0.90 0.53 6.08
N ARG A 72 2.15 0.95 6.19
CA ARG A 72 2.72 1.65 7.35
C ARG A 72 2.07 3.00 7.68
N ALA A 73 1.41 3.64 6.74
CA ALA A 73 0.92 5.01 6.93
C ALA A 73 -0.27 5.12 7.91
N ARG A 74 -0.99 4.02 8.16
CA ARG A 74 -2.28 4.02 8.86
C ARG A 74 -2.41 2.84 9.82
N PRO A 75 -3.21 2.97 10.89
CA PRO A 75 -3.67 1.81 11.64
C PRO A 75 -4.35 0.80 10.73
N LEU A 76 -4.07 -0.49 10.93
CA LEU A 76 -4.56 -1.55 10.08
C LEU A 76 -5.30 -2.62 10.89
N LEU A 77 -6.56 -2.84 10.55
CA LEU A 77 -7.28 -4.04 10.98
C LEU A 77 -6.91 -5.18 10.03
N VAL A 78 -6.28 -6.22 10.56
CA VAL A 78 -5.86 -7.36 9.75
C VAL A 78 -6.45 -8.66 10.27
N SER A 79 -6.87 -9.51 9.36
CA SER A 79 -7.27 -10.89 9.64
C SER A 79 -6.99 -11.80 8.45
N MET A 80 -7.19 -13.09 8.66
CA MET A 80 -7.12 -14.08 7.59
C MET A 80 -8.47 -14.78 7.42
N PHE A 81 -8.77 -15.16 6.20
CA PHE A 81 -10.05 -15.72 5.80
C PHE A 81 -9.91 -16.66 4.59
N TYR A 82 -11.01 -17.24 4.14
CA TYR A 82 -11.14 -17.86 2.82
C TYR A 82 -12.58 -17.68 2.31
N THR A 83 -12.72 -17.58 1.00
CA THR A 83 -14.01 -17.11 0.42
C THR A 83 -15.13 -18.15 0.47
N SER A 84 -14.80 -19.45 0.47
CA SER A 84 -15.79 -20.53 0.54
C SER A 84 -16.37 -20.76 1.94
N CYS A 85 -15.85 -20.06 2.98
CA CYS A 85 -16.38 -20.14 4.35
C CYS A 85 -17.79 -19.56 4.44
N GLN A 86 -18.76 -20.42 4.80
CA GLN A 86 -20.18 -20.03 4.81
C GLN A 86 -20.62 -19.30 6.11
N PHE A 87 -19.89 -19.49 7.22
CA PHE A 87 -20.34 -19.03 8.53
C PHE A 87 -19.39 -18.05 9.20
N VAL A 88 -18.17 -18.45 9.45
CA VAL A 88 -17.20 -17.68 10.26
C VAL A 88 -16.74 -16.40 9.56
N CYS A 89 -16.41 -16.49 8.27
CA CYS A 89 -15.90 -15.33 7.53
C CYS A 89 -16.93 -14.21 7.33
N PRO A 90 -18.23 -14.48 7.06
CA PRO A 90 -19.28 -13.45 7.14
C PRO A 90 -19.34 -12.77 8.51
N MET A 91 -19.26 -13.53 9.59
CA MET A 91 -19.30 -12.98 10.95
C MET A 91 -18.05 -12.17 11.29
N LEU A 92 -16.88 -12.57 10.77
CA LEU A 92 -15.63 -11.81 10.87
C LEU A 92 -15.76 -10.42 10.21
N ILE A 93 -16.24 -10.38 8.96
CA ILE A 93 -16.45 -9.14 8.23
C ILE A 93 -17.45 -8.25 8.99
N GLU A 94 -18.53 -8.83 9.52
CA GLU A 94 -19.52 -8.07 10.27
C GLU A 94 -18.97 -7.52 11.59
N SER A 95 -18.07 -8.24 12.26
CA SER A 95 -17.38 -7.75 13.47
C SER A 95 -16.51 -6.53 13.18
N ILE A 96 -15.79 -6.56 12.04
CA ILE A 96 -14.97 -5.41 11.62
C ILE A 96 -15.87 -4.21 11.29
N ARG A 97 -16.95 -4.43 10.54
CA ARG A 97 -17.93 -3.37 10.24
C ARG A 97 -18.58 -2.79 11.48
N ASP A 98 -18.87 -3.64 12.46
CA ASP A 98 -19.41 -3.17 13.72
C ASP A 98 -18.40 -2.27 14.46
N ALA A 99 -17.12 -2.63 14.45
CA ALA A 99 -16.09 -1.76 14.97
C ALA A 99 -16.04 -0.41 14.22
N GLU A 100 -16.10 -0.43 12.90
CA GLU A 100 -16.08 0.79 12.05
C GLU A 100 -17.32 1.67 12.29
N ARG A 101 -18.52 1.09 12.46
CA ARG A 101 -19.76 1.85 12.75
C ARG A 101 -19.68 2.60 14.07
N GLN A 102 -18.89 2.13 15.02
CA GLN A 102 -18.70 2.76 16.32
C GLN A 102 -17.62 3.86 16.30
N LEU A 103 -16.94 4.05 15.17
CA LEU A 103 -15.99 5.15 14.96
C LEU A 103 -16.71 6.39 14.39
N ALA A 104 -16.22 7.57 14.75
CA ALA A 104 -16.62 8.80 14.05
C ALA A 104 -16.18 8.74 12.57
N PRO A 105 -16.85 9.44 11.63
CA PRO A 105 -16.49 9.43 10.23
C PRO A 105 -14.99 9.72 9.98
N ALA A 106 -14.46 10.78 10.61
CA ALA A 106 -13.04 11.15 10.48
C ALA A 106 -12.07 10.11 11.06
N GLU A 107 -12.49 9.32 12.05
CA GLU A 107 -11.70 8.22 12.61
C GLU A 107 -11.68 7.02 11.64
N ARG A 108 -12.85 6.72 11.04
CA ARG A 108 -13.01 5.61 10.07
C ARG A 108 -12.14 5.82 8.84
N GLU A 109 -12.11 7.02 8.29
CA GLU A 109 -11.27 7.40 7.15
C GLU A 109 -9.76 7.18 7.37
N ARG A 110 -9.34 6.91 8.62
CA ARG A 110 -7.93 6.75 8.99
C ARG A 110 -7.55 5.31 9.33
N VAL A 111 -8.47 4.37 9.22
CA VAL A 111 -8.23 2.96 9.52
C VAL A 111 -8.45 2.15 8.25
N ASP A 112 -7.47 1.35 7.90
CA ASP A 112 -7.58 0.43 6.78
C ASP A 112 -7.89 -0.99 7.26
N VAL A 113 -8.47 -1.80 6.38
CA VAL A 113 -8.78 -3.22 6.63
C VAL A 113 -8.08 -4.08 5.59
N LEU A 114 -7.38 -5.10 6.05
CA LEU A 114 -6.73 -6.10 5.20
C LEU A 114 -7.17 -7.50 5.59
N LEU A 115 -7.85 -8.17 4.70
CA LEU A 115 -8.20 -9.58 4.82
C LEU A 115 -7.33 -10.41 3.86
N VAL A 116 -6.50 -11.31 4.39
CA VAL A 116 -5.62 -12.14 3.57
C VAL A 116 -6.15 -13.56 3.51
N SER A 117 -6.33 -14.08 2.30
CA SER A 117 -6.76 -15.47 2.12
C SER A 117 -5.64 -16.44 2.50
N PHE A 118 -6.00 -17.51 3.21
CA PHE A 118 -5.14 -18.66 3.43
C PHE A 118 -5.45 -19.84 2.50
N ASP A 119 -6.38 -19.65 1.54
CA ASP A 119 -6.72 -20.60 0.47
C ASP A 119 -6.38 -20.05 -0.93
N PRO A 120 -5.11 -19.79 -1.23
CA PRO A 120 -4.74 -19.14 -2.49
C PRO A 120 -5.00 -19.99 -3.73
N GLU A 121 -5.25 -21.27 -3.60
CA GLU A 121 -5.56 -22.15 -4.73
C GLU A 121 -6.96 -21.84 -5.29
N HIS A 122 -7.93 -21.58 -4.43
CA HIS A 122 -9.32 -21.30 -4.81
C HIS A 122 -9.62 -19.78 -4.82
N ASP A 123 -9.01 -19.01 -3.96
CA ASP A 123 -9.23 -17.57 -3.83
C ASP A 123 -8.43 -16.78 -4.86
N THR A 124 -8.81 -16.91 -6.15
CA THR A 124 -8.22 -16.12 -7.23
C THR A 124 -8.62 -14.64 -7.11
N VAL A 125 -7.94 -13.75 -7.84
CA VAL A 125 -8.29 -12.31 -7.90
C VAL A 125 -9.77 -12.12 -8.27
N ALA A 126 -10.26 -12.87 -9.25
CA ALA A 126 -11.66 -12.80 -9.67
C ALA A 126 -12.63 -13.25 -8.57
N VAL A 127 -12.25 -14.25 -7.76
CA VAL A 127 -13.03 -14.72 -6.61
C VAL A 127 -13.04 -13.68 -5.51
N LEU A 128 -11.87 -13.11 -5.16
CA LEU A 128 -11.75 -12.03 -4.19
C LEU A 128 -12.58 -10.79 -4.60
N LYS A 129 -12.52 -10.41 -5.87
CA LYS A 129 -13.33 -9.31 -6.41
C LYS A 129 -14.82 -9.55 -6.22
N ARG A 130 -15.32 -10.72 -6.65
CA ARG A 130 -16.74 -11.06 -6.46
C ARG A 130 -17.14 -11.06 -4.99
N THR A 131 -16.28 -11.58 -4.12
CA THR A 131 -16.54 -11.58 -2.67
C THR A 131 -16.60 -10.17 -2.11
N ALA A 132 -15.68 -9.29 -2.51
CA ALA A 132 -15.67 -7.89 -2.12
C ALA A 132 -16.98 -7.19 -2.54
N ASP A 133 -17.38 -7.37 -3.80
CA ASP A 133 -18.62 -6.81 -4.35
C ASP A 133 -19.86 -7.34 -3.62
N GLN A 134 -19.97 -8.67 -3.45
CA GLN A 134 -21.09 -9.30 -2.75
C GLN A 134 -21.20 -8.89 -1.28
N ARG A 135 -20.08 -8.65 -0.63
CA ARG A 135 -20.03 -8.16 0.74
C ARG A 135 -20.18 -6.64 0.82
N GLY A 136 -20.16 -5.91 -0.30
CA GLY A 136 -20.28 -4.45 -0.32
C GLY A 136 -19.20 -3.77 0.52
N VAL A 137 -17.95 -4.25 0.43
CA VAL A 137 -16.82 -3.60 1.13
C VAL A 137 -16.35 -2.40 0.36
N ASP A 138 -15.98 -1.33 1.06
CA ASP A 138 -15.46 -0.11 0.44
C ASP A 138 -14.01 -0.34 -0.02
N PRO A 139 -13.73 -0.33 -1.32
CA PRO A 139 -12.37 -0.59 -1.84
C PRO A 139 -11.36 0.52 -1.49
N ALA A 140 -11.81 1.68 -1.00
CA ALA A 140 -10.92 2.75 -0.54
C ALA A 140 -10.20 2.36 0.78
N HIS A 141 -10.88 1.59 1.63
CA HIS A 141 -10.38 1.21 2.95
C HIS A 141 -10.22 -0.29 3.13
N TRP A 142 -10.94 -1.12 2.36
CA TRP A 142 -10.90 -2.56 2.50
C TRP A 142 -10.11 -3.22 1.38
N THR A 143 -9.17 -4.04 1.75
CA THR A 143 -8.39 -4.86 0.84
C THR A 143 -8.60 -6.34 1.16
N LEU A 144 -9.13 -7.08 0.21
CA LEU A 144 -9.12 -8.55 0.20
C LEU A 144 -7.95 -8.99 -0.66
N ALA A 145 -7.01 -9.73 -0.10
CA ALA A 145 -5.77 -10.05 -0.77
C ALA A 145 -5.45 -11.55 -0.69
N ARG A 146 -4.58 -11.96 -1.60
CA ARG A 146 -3.99 -13.29 -1.63
C ARG A 146 -2.47 -13.21 -1.76
N THR A 147 -1.82 -14.31 -1.41
CA THR A 147 -0.40 -14.53 -1.64
C THR A 147 -0.19 -16.02 -1.96
N ASP A 148 1.04 -16.48 -2.08
CA ASP A 148 1.30 -17.91 -2.20
C ASP A 148 1.08 -18.65 -0.85
N ALA A 149 0.88 -19.97 -0.92
CA ALA A 149 0.56 -20.78 0.25
C ALA A 149 1.65 -20.76 1.34
N ALA A 150 2.93 -20.70 0.95
CA ALA A 150 4.04 -20.66 1.90
C ALA A 150 4.09 -19.30 2.64
N THR A 151 3.88 -18.21 1.91
CA THR A 151 3.83 -16.86 2.48
C THR A 151 2.58 -16.68 3.36
N ALA A 152 1.43 -17.24 2.95
CA ALA A 152 0.22 -17.23 3.79
C ALA A 152 0.46 -17.94 5.14
N ARG A 153 1.16 -19.08 5.15
CA ARG A 153 1.53 -19.78 6.39
C ARG A 153 2.44 -18.95 7.29
N LYS A 154 3.45 -18.29 6.72
CA LYS A 154 4.35 -17.41 7.47
C LYS A 154 3.59 -16.24 8.09
N LEU A 155 2.72 -15.60 7.31
CA LEU A 155 1.88 -14.51 7.79
C LEU A 155 0.94 -14.96 8.90
N ALA A 156 0.27 -16.10 8.73
CA ALA A 156 -0.60 -16.66 9.76
C ALA A 156 0.16 -16.90 11.08
N SER A 157 1.38 -17.46 10.99
CA SER A 157 2.22 -17.68 12.17
C SER A 157 2.56 -16.39 12.90
N VAL A 158 2.96 -15.34 12.19
CA VAL A 158 3.28 -14.04 12.78
C VAL A 158 2.03 -13.38 13.38
N LEU A 159 0.86 -13.54 12.74
CA LEU A 159 -0.42 -13.05 13.25
C LEU A 159 -0.98 -13.94 14.39
N GLY A 160 -0.35 -15.08 14.69
CA GLY A 160 -0.84 -16.05 15.67
C GLY A 160 -2.18 -16.67 15.27
N ILE A 161 -2.42 -16.84 13.98
CA ILE A 161 -3.59 -17.51 13.40
C ILE A 161 -3.14 -18.91 12.96
N GLN A 162 -3.83 -19.93 13.47
CA GLN A 162 -3.60 -21.32 13.08
C GLN A 162 -4.66 -21.74 12.09
N TYR A 163 -4.27 -22.46 11.04
CA TYR A 163 -5.21 -23.07 10.12
C TYR A 163 -4.69 -24.38 9.56
N ARG A 164 -5.61 -25.26 9.20
CA ARG A 164 -5.34 -26.57 8.61
C ARG A 164 -6.48 -26.94 7.65
N ALA A 165 -6.12 -27.26 6.41
CA ALA A 165 -7.07 -27.78 5.44
C ALA A 165 -7.68 -29.12 5.92
N LEU A 166 -8.97 -29.28 5.66
CA LEU A 166 -9.73 -30.51 5.88
C LEU A 166 -9.94 -31.19 4.52
N GLY A 167 -10.15 -32.51 4.51
CA GLY A 167 -10.29 -33.27 3.26
C GLY A 167 -11.54 -32.95 2.43
N ASN A 168 -12.46 -32.14 2.96
CA ASN A 168 -13.70 -31.70 2.30
C ASN A 168 -13.61 -30.29 1.65
N GLY A 169 -12.41 -29.70 1.60
CA GLY A 169 -12.24 -28.33 1.07
C GLY A 169 -12.45 -27.22 2.10
N ASP A 170 -12.82 -27.54 3.34
CA ASP A 170 -12.89 -26.60 4.45
C ASP A 170 -11.57 -26.48 5.20
N PHE A 171 -11.53 -25.53 6.13
CA PHE A 171 -10.41 -25.33 7.03
C PHE A 171 -10.83 -25.32 8.49
N ASN A 172 -10.08 -26.00 9.34
CA ASN A 172 -10.09 -25.72 10.76
C ASN A 172 -9.11 -24.58 11.02
N HIS A 173 -9.58 -23.51 11.63
CA HIS A 173 -8.75 -22.32 11.87
C HIS A 173 -9.18 -21.57 13.12
N THR A 174 -8.22 -20.86 13.73
CA THR A 174 -8.53 -19.83 14.71
C THR A 174 -8.93 -18.54 14.00
N THR A 175 -9.86 -17.80 14.57
CA THR A 175 -10.30 -16.52 14.04
C THR A 175 -9.86 -15.41 14.98
N ALA A 176 -9.21 -14.39 14.43
CA ALA A 176 -8.80 -13.22 15.17
C ALA A 176 -8.77 -11.99 14.27
N ILE A 177 -9.26 -10.87 14.78
CA ILE A 177 -9.07 -9.54 14.21
C ILE A 177 -7.95 -8.90 15.00
N LEU A 178 -6.90 -8.47 14.32
CA LEU A 178 -5.76 -7.81 14.93
C LEU A 178 -5.73 -6.34 14.52
N LEU A 179 -5.33 -5.49 15.45
CA LEU A 179 -5.07 -4.09 15.18
C LEU A 179 -3.56 -3.88 15.17
N LEU A 180 -3.04 -3.45 14.02
CA LEU A 180 -1.65 -3.01 13.89
C LEU A 180 -1.57 -1.49 14.00
N ASP A 181 -0.53 -1.02 14.68
CA ASP A 181 -0.13 0.38 14.62
C ASP A 181 0.60 0.69 13.29
N ARG A 182 1.02 1.93 13.12
CA ARG A 182 1.72 2.40 11.90
C ARG A 182 3.07 1.73 11.68
N GLU A 183 3.69 1.25 12.73
CA GLU A 183 4.94 0.51 12.68
C GLU A 183 4.72 -1.01 12.55
N GLY A 184 3.47 -1.48 12.52
CA GLY A 184 3.11 -2.88 12.36
C GLY A 184 3.17 -3.71 13.64
N ARG A 185 3.19 -3.09 14.83
CA ARG A 185 3.04 -3.84 16.07
C ARG A 185 1.59 -4.24 16.28
N ILE A 186 1.37 -5.45 16.75
CA ILE A 186 0.03 -5.90 17.16
C ILE A 186 -0.29 -5.27 18.51
N VAL A 187 -1.19 -4.28 18.53
CA VAL A 187 -1.55 -3.50 19.73
C VAL A 187 -2.89 -3.88 20.33
N ALA A 188 -3.70 -4.63 19.59
CA ALA A 188 -4.94 -5.24 20.09
C ALA A 188 -5.32 -6.47 19.28
N ARG A 189 -6.09 -7.36 19.90
CA ARG A 189 -6.64 -8.58 19.29
C ARG A 189 -8.06 -8.78 19.79
N SER A 190 -8.99 -9.17 18.90
CA SER A 190 -10.31 -9.65 19.25
C SER A 190 -10.58 -10.99 18.55
N SER A 191 -11.16 -11.93 19.24
CA SER A 191 -11.67 -13.19 18.67
C SER A 191 -13.21 -13.25 18.68
N LYS A 192 -13.86 -12.17 19.08
CA LYS A 192 -15.33 -12.08 19.10
C LYS A 192 -15.87 -11.93 17.68
N LEU A 193 -16.86 -12.70 17.35
CA LEU A 193 -17.53 -12.71 16.06
C LEU A 193 -18.97 -12.18 16.16
N GLY A 194 -19.44 -11.54 15.09
CA GLY A 194 -20.77 -10.98 14.96
C GLY A 194 -20.94 -9.59 15.59
N SER A 195 -20.04 -9.19 16.49
CA SER A 195 -20.01 -7.82 17.06
C SER A 195 -18.61 -7.48 17.54
N ALA A 196 -18.28 -6.20 17.62
CA ALA A 196 -16.99 -5.74 18.13
C ALA A 196 -16.99 -5.66 19.67
N GLU A 197 -15.84 -5.96 20.27
CA GLU A 197 -15.62 -5.78 21.71
C GLU A 197 -15.38 -4.30 22.02
N PRO A 198 -16.03 -3.70 23.03
CA PRO A 198 -15.84 -2.29 23.36
C PRO A 198 -14.38 -1.90 23.61
N ALA A 199 -13.63 -2.76 24.29
CA ALA A 199 -12.20 -2.52 24.55
C ALA A 199 -11.38 -2.50 23.25
N PHE A 200 -11.68 -3.38 22.30
CA PHE A 200 -11.04 -3.39 20.98
C PHE A 200 -11.37 -2.12 20.19
N VAL A 201 -12.66 -1.73 20.14
CA VAL A 201 -13.10 -0.48 19.48
C VAL A 201 -12.42 0.74 20.09
N HIS A 202 -12.28 0.78 21.42
CA HIS A 202 -11.57 1.86 22.10
C HIS A 202 -10.12 1.97 21.62
N ARG A 203 -9.41 0.85 21.45
CA ARG A 203 -8.03 0.83 20.93
C ARG A 203 -7.95 1.29 19.48
N VAL A 204 -8.88 0.85 18.61
CA VAL A 204 -8.97 1.31 17.22
C VAL A 204 -9.15 2.83 17.17
N ARG A 205 -10.09 3.35 17.96
CA ARG A 205 -10.36 4.81 18.05
C ARG A 205 -9.15 5.59 18.52
N ALA A 206 -8.45 5.09 19.52
CA ALA A 206 -7.26 5.75 20.05
C ALA A 206 -6.16 5.90 18.98
N LEU A 207 -5.91 4.86 18.19
CA LEU A 207 -4.92 4.92 17.11
C LEU A 207 -5.38 5.83 15.95
N ALA A 208 -6.68 5.78 15.58
CA ALA A 208 -7.21 6.64 14.54
C ALA A 208 -7.06 8.14 14.88
N ARG A 209 -7.27 8.51 16.16
CA ARG A 209 -7.05 9.88 16.66
C ARG A 209 -5.58 10.27 16.71
N ALA A 210 -4.70 9.37 17.14
CA ALA A 210 -3.26 9.64 17.14
C ALA A 210 -2.75 9.93 15.72
N ALA A 211 -3.20 9.16 14.74
CA ALA A 211 -2.90 9.38 13.32
C ALA A 211 -3.44 10.72 12.78
N GLN A 212 -4.52 11.26 13.37
CA GLN A 212 -5.03 12.58 13.05
C GLN A 212 -4.09 13.69 13.52
N ASN A 213 -3.71 13.64 14.79
CA ASN A 213 -2.91 14.69 15.43
C ASN A 213 -1.53 14.82 14.76
N GLU A 214 -0.93 13.71 14.31
CA GLU A 214 0.36 13.75 13.61
C GLU A 214 0.28 14.39 12.23
N ASN A 215 -0.82 14.21 11.50
CA ASN A 215 -1.02 14.83 10.20
C ASN A 215 -1.39 16.33 10.31
N GLU A 216 -1.95 16.77 11.45
CA GLU A 216 -2.33 18.16 11.72
C GLU A 216 -1.21 18.94 12.44
N ALA A 217 -0.15 18.28 12.92
CA ALA A 217 0.98 18.95 13.54
C ALA A 217 1.69 19.83 12.50
N PRO A 218 1.81 21.15 12.71
CA PRO A 218 2.50 22.01 11.76
C PRO A 218 3.95 21.55 11.63
N ALA A 219 4.45 21.48 10.40
CA ALA A 219 5.85 21.20 10.13
C ALA A 219 6.69 22.15 11.00
N THR A 220 7.41 21.59 11.97
CA THR A 220 8.22 22.35 12.91
C THR A 220 9.11 23.31 12.12
N THR A 221 8.83 24.58 12.19
CA THR A 221 9.64 25.64 11.60
C THR A 221 11.06 25.49 12.11
N ALA A 222 11.99 25.16 11.22
CA ALA A 222 13.41 25.08 11.56
C ALA A 222 13.82 26.37 12.28
N PRO A 223 14.63 26.30 13.35
CA PRO A 223 15.03 27.47 14.12
C PRO A 223 15.71 28.48 13.19
N ARG A 224 15.17 29.70 13.15
CA ARG A 224 15.75 30.83 12.40
C ARG A 224 17.20 31.00 12.84
N ARG A 225 18.14 30.83 11.91
CA ARG A 225 19.54 31.13 12.13
C ARG A 225 19.65 32.61 12.54
N PRO A 226 20.30 32.94 13.66
CA PRO A 226 20.45 34.33 14.06
C PRO A 226 21.25 35.10 13.00
N PRO A 227 20.94 36.40 12.80
CA PRO A 227 21.69 37.22 11.85
C PRO A 227 23.14 37.29 12.22
N LYS A 228 24.04 37.09 11.27
CA LYS A 228 25.46 37.36 11.47
C LYS A 228 25.64 38.83 11.72
N THR A 229 26.07 39.19 12.92
CA THR A 229 26.57 40.52 13.23
C THR A 229 27.84 40.76 12.44
N ALA A 230 27.78 41.73 11.54
CA ALA A 230 28.96 42.27 10.87
C ALA A 230 29.75 43.09 11.87
N GLY A 231 31.02 42.75 12.11
CA GLY A 231 32.04 43.53 12.76
C GLY A 231 33.15 43.80 11.75
#